data_c8073b3cc28eb4460efbd501edce2878
#
_entry.id   c8073b3cc28eb4460efbd501edce2878
#
_cell.length_a   1.000
_cell.length_b   1.000
_cell.length_c   1.000
_cell.angle_alpha   90.00
_cell.angle_beta   90.00
_cell.angle_gamma   90.00
#
_symmetry.space_group_name_H-M   'P 1'
#
loop_
_entity.id
_entity.type
_entity.pdbx_description
1 polymer ?
#
loop_
_entity_poly.entity_id
_entity_poly.type
_entity_poly.pdbx_seq_one_letter_code
_entity_poly.pdbx_strand_id
1 'polypeptide(L)'
;MNTNPKNEKNAYGENETWQLGYFHECMSGFEHQVAAHMLAEGMVDEGLILTRKIHDRYHALKRNPFNEIECSDHYARAMASYGTFISACGFTYHGPKKQIGFDPKINPQDFKAAFTAAEGWGSFSQRSSVTEFNASLKLEKGQLELGEISLNVYVNXVLKNPTLIKKGEELSIQII
;
A
#
# COMPACT_ATOMS: atom_id res chain seq x y z
N MET A 1 11.10 8.60 17.65
CA MET A 1 12.22 9.35 18.27
C MET A 1 13.20 8.32 18.82
N ASN A 2 14.46 8.44 18.48
CA ASN A 2 15.46 7.52 19.00
C ASN A 2 15.67 7.79 20.48
N THR A 3 15.41 6.80 21.30
CA THR A 3 15.52 6.93 22.76
C THR A 3 16.81 6.34 23.31
N ASN A 4 17.82 6.19 22.45
CA ASN A 4 19.06 5.58 22.85
C ASN A 4 19.64 6.27 24.10
N PRO A 5 19.74 5.59 25.23
CA PRO A 5 20.31 6.17 26.45
C PRO A 5 21.85 6.18 26.36
N LYS A 6 22.38 7.25 25.82
CA LYS A 6 23.78 7.37 25.46
C LYS A 6 24.77 7.12 26.61
N ASN A 7 24.32 7.22 27.83
CA ASN A 7 25.21 7.15 28.99
C ASN A 7 25.07 5.87 29.80
N GLU A 8 24.22 4.96 29.39
CA GLU A 8 24.09 3.70 30.08
C GLU A 8 25.23 2.75 29.70
N LYS A 9 25.77 2.10 30.69
CA LYS A 9 26.88 1.18 30.50
C LYS A 9 26.63 -0.11 31.25
N ASN A 10 27.10 -1.21 30.70
CA ASN A 10 27.08 -2.50 31.37
C ASN A 10 28.18 -2.56 32.44
N ALA A 11 28.31 -3.69 33.10
CA ALA A 11 29.29 -3.90 34.17
C ALA A 11 30.73 -3.75 33.70
N TYR A 12 30.95 -3.78 32.38
CA TYR A 12 32.30 -3.66 31.81
C TYR A 12 32.60 -2.27 31.26
N GLY A 13 31.69 -1.31 31.47
CA GLY A 13 31.88 0.06 31.02
C GLY A 13 31.50 0.33 29.60
N GLU A 14 30.87 -0.64 28.90
CA GLU A 14 30.44 -0.51 27.53
C GLU A 14 28.97 -0.05 27.48
N ASN A 15 28.58 0.59 26.38
CA ASN A 15 27.18 0.92 26.18
C ASN A 15 26.33 -0.36 26.07
N GLU A 16 25.41 -0.52 26.97
CA GLU A 16 24.53 -1.70 26.95
C GLU A 16 23.63 -1.75 25.74
N THR A 17 23.33 -0.58 25.18
CA THR A 17 22.36 -0.49 24.09
C THR A 17 22.78 -1.22 22.82
N TRP A 18 24.08 -1.31 22.56
CA TRP A 18 24.54 -2.01 21.35
C TRP A 18 24.26 -3.53 21.43
N GLN A 19 24.16 -4.06 22.63
CA GLN A 19 23.92 -5.49 22.83
C GLN A 19 22.49 -5.92 22.49
N LEU A 20 21.58 -4.97 22.49
CA LEU A 20 20.18 -5.25 22.25
C LEU A 20 19.77 -5.09 20.79
N GLY A 21 20.72 -4.81 19.91
CA GLY A 21 20.43 -4.65 18.50
C GLY A 21 19.39 -3.55 18.28
N TYR A 22 18.33 -3.84 17.63
CA TYR A 22 17.34 -2.87 17.17
C TYR A 22 16.47 -2.24 18.25
N PHE A 23 16.86 -2.37 19.50
CA PHE A 23 16.05 -1.90 20.64
C PHE A 23 15.64 -0.44 20.56
N HIS A 24 16.55 0.42 20.10
CA HIS A 24 16.33 1.87 20.06
C HIS A 24 15.85 2.39 18.72
N GLU A 25 15.57 1.53 17.80
CA GLU A 25 15.19 1.94 16.45
C GLU A 25 13.68 2.04 16.30
N CYS A 26 13.24 2.98 15.47
CA CYS A 26 11.83 3.09 15.09
C CYS A 26 11.63 2.19 13.87
N MET A 27 11.11 1.01 14.09
CA MET A 27 11.00 -0.01 13.05
C MET A 27 9.83 0.31 12.10
N SER A 28 10.05 1.27 11.21
CA SER A 28 9.03 1.77 10.30
C SER A 28 8.40 0.66 9.45
N GLY A 29 9.18 -0.36 9.11
CA GLY A 29 8.64 -1.50 8.36
C GLY A 29 7.53 -2.20 9.10
N PHE A 30 7.74 -2.49 10.40
CA PHE A 30 6.70 -3.15 11.21
C PHE A 30 5.50 -2.22 11.43
N GLU A 31 5.76 -0.93 11.62
CA GLU A 31 4.67 0.03 11.79
C GLU A 31 3.80 0.10 10.53
N HIS A 32 4.43 0.11 9.34
CA HIS A 32 3.68 0.06 8.08
C HIS A 32 2.91 -1.26 7.94
N GLN A 33 3.49 -2.37 8.40
CA GLN A 33 2.79 -3.66 8.39
C GLN A 33 1.52 -3.58 9.24
N VAL A 34 1.60 -2.99 10.42
CA VAL A 34 0.43 -2.81 11.30
C VAL A 34 -0.58 -1.88 10.64
N ALA A 35 -0.13 -0.75 10.08
CA ALA A 35 -1.02 0.18 9.39
C ALA A 35 -1.75 -0.49 8.22
N ALA A 36 -1.02 -1.29 7.43
CA ALA A 36 -1.60 -2.02 6.31
C ALA A 36 -2.66 -3.01 6.78
N HIS A 37 -2.38 -3.72 7.88
CA HIS A 37 -3.34 -4.67 8.46
C HIS A 37 -4.59 -3.93 8.96
N MET A 38 -4.41 -2.81 9.67
CA MET A 38 -5.54 -2.00 10.12
C MET A 38 -6.44 -1.58 8.95
N LEU A 39 -5.84 -1.09 7.86
CA LEU A 39 -6.60 -0.69 6.67
C LEU A 39 -7.34 -1.88 6.06
N ALA A 40 -6.69 -3.04 5.98
CA ALA A 40 -7.31 -4.23 5.42
C ALA A 40 -8.52 -4.69 6.23
N GLU A 41 -8.44 -4.55 7.56
CA GLU A 41 -9.52 -4.93 8.48
C GLU A 41 -10.57 -3.84 8.67
N GLY A 42 -10.48 -2.73 7.94
CA GLY A 42 -11.47 -1.66 8.00
C GLY A 42 -11.24 -0.62 9.09
N MET A 43 -10.14 -0.71 9.83
CA MET A 43 -9.74 0.30 10.82
C MET A 43 -9.02 1.43 10.09
N VAL A 44 -9.80 2.16 9.26
CA VAL A 44 -9.20 3.09 8.29
C VAL A 44 -8.55 4.28 9.00
N ASP A 45 -9.27 4.88 9.95
CA ASP A 45 -8.76 6.07 10.63
C ASP A 45 -7.48 5.75 11.42
N GLU A 46 -7.46 4.63 12.13
CA GLU A 46 -6.30 4.20 12.91
C GLU A 46 -5.09 3.92 12.00
N GLY A 47 -5.33 3.23 10.89
CA GLY A 47 -4.28 2.94 9.91
C GLY A 47 -3.70 4.21 9.32
N LEU A 48 -4.55 5.18 8.98
CA LEU A 48 -4.10 6.46 8.44
C LEU A 48 -3.35 7.28 9.49
N ILE A 49 -3.83 7.29 10.75
CA ILE A 49 -3.13 7.98 11.84
C ILE A 49 -1.72 7.39 12.02
N LEU A 50 -1.61 6.08 12.04
CA LEU A 50 -0.30 5.43 12.18
C LEU A 50 0.60 5.78 10.99
N THR A 51 0.08 5.67 9.77
CA THR A 51 0.82 6.02 8.55
C THR A 51 1.33 7.47 8.64
N ARG A 52 0.48 8.39 9.08
CA ARG A 52 0.87 9.80 9.23
C ARG A 52 1.97 9.97 10.29
N LYS A 53 1.87 9.25 11.42
CA LYS A 53 2.90 9.32 12.46
C LYS A 53 4.25 8.83 11.96
N ILE A 54 4.26 7.78 11.14
CA ILE A 54 5.49 7.31 10.51
C ILE A 54 6.05 8.40 9.59
N HIS A 55 5.22 8.91 8.69
CA HIS A 55 5.61 9.93 7.73
C HIS A 55 6.22 11.17 8.39
N ASP A 56 5.62 11.63 9.49
CA ASP A 56 6.04 12.84 10.16
C ASP A 56 7.46 12.76 10.74
N ARG A 57 8.01 11.57 10.89
CA ARG A 57 9.40 11.40 11.33
C ARG A 57 10.41 11.71 10.22
N TYR A 58 9.99 11.70 8.96
CA TYR A 58 10.87 11.83 7.80
C TYR A 58 10.91 13.23 7.21
N HIS A 59 10.54 14.23 7.98
CA HIS A 59 10.52 15.61 7.50
C HIS A 59 11.96 16.19 7.42
N ALA A 60 12.23 16.94 6.35
CA ALA A 60 13.56 17.48 6.08
C ALA A 60 14.11 18.38 7.19
N LEU A 61 13.23 19.04 7.94
CA LEU A 61 13.65 19.87 9.07
C LEU A 61 14.09 19.04 10.28
N LYS A 62 13.77 17.76 10.29
CA LYS A 62 14.10 16.87 11.41
C LYS A 62 15.32 16.00 11.09
N ARG A 63 15.42 15.55 9.84
CA ARG A 63 16.44 14.61 9.40
C ARG A 63 16.36 14.49 7.88
N ASN A 64 17.31 13.76 7.31
CA ASN A 64 17.23 13.41 5.89
C ASN A 64 15.96 12.59 5.66
N PRO A 65 15.01 13.08 4.86
CA PRO A 65 13.72 12.39 4.70
C PRO A 65 13.83 11.08 3.91
N PHE A 66 14.98 10.78 3.33
CA PHE A 66 15.17 9.56 2.55
C PHE A 66 15.89 8.46 3.32
N ASN A 67 16.31 8.74 4.55
CA ASN A 67 17.01 7.76 5.38
C ASN A 67 16.09 7.16 6.41
N GLU A 68 16.10 5.83 6.49
CA GLU A 68 15.41 5.10 7.54
C GLU A 68 16.09 5.36 8.89
N ILE A 69 15.32 5.31 9.97
CA ILE A 69 15.83 5.42 11.34
C ILE A 69 16.03 4.05 11.97
N GLU A 70 16.22 3.08 11.15
CA GLU A 70 16.45 1.68 11.48
C GLU A 70 17.59 1.19 10.57
N CYS A 71 18.36 0.21 11.03
CA CYS A 71 19.41 -0.41 10.23
C CYS A 71 20.43 0.60 9.68
N SER A 72 20.95 1.44 10.58
CA SER A 72 22.04 2.39 10.27
C SER A 72 21.69 3.47 9.25
N ASP A 73 20.44 3.90 9.25
CA ASP A 73 20.02 5.12 8.54
C ASP A 73 19.95 5.01 7.01
N HIS A 74 20.19 3.87 6.43
CA HIS A 74 20.16 3.74 4.97
C HIS A 74 19.15 2.72 4.46
N TYR A 75 18.42 2.08 5.36
CA TYR A 75 17.44 1.06 5.01
C TYR A 75 16.08 1.72 4.78
N ALA A 76 15.68 1.80 3.53
CA ALA A 76 14.39 2.42 3.18
C ALA A 76 13.30 1.35 3.12
N ARG A 77 12.31 1.44 3.96
CA ARG A 77 11.20 0.47 4.03
C ARG A 77 10.13 0.76 2.97
N ALA A 78 10.54 1.01 1.74
CA ALA A 78 9.65 1.39 0.65
C ALA A 78 8.59 0.32 0.36
N MET A 79 8.98 -0.96 0.40
CA MET A 79 8.01 -2.04 0.16
C MET A 79 6.95 -2.13 1.25
N ALA A 80 7.32 -1.88 2.51
CA ALA A 80 6.35 -1.91 3.60
C ALA A 80 5.34 -0.77 3.45
N SER A 81 5.79 0.44 3.08
CA SER A 81 4.88 1.56 2.84
C SER A 81 3.99 1.30 1.61
N TYR A 82 4.53 0.62 0.61
CA TYR A 82 3.73 0.21 -0.56
C TYR A 82 2.64 -0.78 -0.14
N GLY A 83 2.92 -1.65 0.84
CA GLY A 83 1.90 -2.53 1.42
C GLY A 83 0.73 -1.76 2.01
N THR A 84 1.02 -0.64 2.69
CA THR A 84 -0.03 0.25 3.20
C THR A 84 -0.89 0.80 2.07
N PHE A 85 -0.25 1.24 0.97
CA PHE A 85 -0.96 1.74 -0.21
C PHE A 85 -1.84 0.66 -0.83
N ILE A 86 -1.31 -0.56 -0.99
CA ILE A 86 -2.07 -1.69 -1.54
C ILE A 86 -3.32 -1.97 -0.69
N SER A 87 -3.16 -1.98 0.64
CA SER A 87 -4.29 -2.21 1.55
C SER A 87 -5.34 -1.10 1.45
N ALA A 88 -4.90 0.16 1.33
CA ALA A 88 -5.82 1.29 1.17
C ALA A 88 -6.62 1.18 -0.14
N CYS A 89 -6.02 0.62 -1.19
CA CYS A 89 -6.70 0.38 -2.48
C CYS A 89 -7.57 -0.88 -2.44
N GLY A 90 -7.39 -1.76 -1.45
CA GLY A 90 -7.97 -3.09 -1.46
C GLY A 90 -7.57 -3.86 -2.70
N PHE A 91 -6.33 -3.66 -3.15
CA PHE A 91 -5.85 -4.21 -4.42
C PHE A 91 -5.45 -5.67 -4.28
N THR A 92 -5.96 -6.50 -5.19
CA THR A 92 -5.56 -7.91 -5.29
C THR A 92 -5.20 -8.23 -6.73
N TYR A 93 -4.24 -9.13 -6.91
CA TYR A 93 -3.84 -9.57 -8.24
C TYR A 93 -3.35 -11.01 -8.20
N HIS A 94 -3.88 -11.82 -9.10
CA HIS A 94 -3.46 -13.21 -9.25
C HIS A 94 -3.26 -13.50 -10.74
N GLY A 95 -2.03 -13.27 -11.22
CA GLY A 95 -1.70 -13.38 -12.65
C GLY A 95 -2.09 -14.73 -13.26
N PRO A 96 -1.66 -15.88 -12.68
CA PRO A 96 -2.00 -17.17 -13.26
C PRO A 96 -3.49 -17.43 -13.44
N LYS A 97 -4.33 -16.85 -12.57
CA LYS A 97 -5.79 -16.96 -12.69
C LYS A 97 -6.40 -15.81 -13.49
N LYS A 98 -5.57 -14.85 -13.91
CA LYS A 98 -6.02 -13.67 -14.67
C LYS A 98 -7.06 -12.87 -13.88
N GLN A 99 -6.83 -12.72 -12.57
CA GLN A 99 -7.75 -12.03 -11.67
C GLN A 99 -7.13 -10.74 -11.15
N ILE A 100 -7.93 -9.67 -11.10
CA ILE A 100 -7.56 -8.41 -10.48
C ILE A 100 -8.74 -7.92 -9.65
N GLY A 101 -8.47 -7.25 -8.54
CA GLY A 101 -9.55 -6.76 -7.68
C GLY A 101 -9.22 -5.44 -7.03
N PHE A 102 -10.28 -4.70 -6.69
CA PHE A 102 -10.17 -3.41 -5.99
C PHE A 102 -11.32 -3.28 -5.00
N ASP A 103 -10.97 -2.94 -3.77
CA ASP A 103 -11.92 -2.71 -2.68
C ASP A 103 -11.44 -1.48 -1.88
N PRO A 104 -11.49 -0.28 -2.49
CA PRO A 104 -10.92 0.92 -1.87
C PRO A 104 -11.47 1.20 -0.48
N LYS A 105 -10.57 1.40 0.48
CA LYS A 105 -10.92 1.69 1.87
C LYS A 105 -11.06 3.20 2.12
N ILE A 106 -10.59 4.02 1.18
CA ILE A 106 -10.60 5.48 1.29
C ILE A 106 -11.43 6.03 0.10
N ASN A 107 -12.44 6.82 0.39
CA ASN A 107 -13.32 7.46 -0.60
C ASN A 107 -13.81 6.48 -1.67
N PRO A 108 -14.40 5.34 -1.30
CA PRO A 108 -14.81 4.36 -2.29
C PRO A 108 -15.84 4.89 -3.30
N GLN A 109 -16.54 5.99 -2.97
CA GLN A 109 -17.54 6.58 -3.86
C GLN A 109 -16.90 7.36 -5.01
N ASP A 110 -15.66 7.83 -4.84
CA ASP A 110 -14.93 8.55 -5.91
C ASP A 110 -13.44 8.27 -5.72
N PHE A 111 -12.99 7.16 -6.24
CA PHE A 111 -11.64 6.63 -5.98
C PHE A 111 -10.83 6.57 -7.26
N LYS A 112 -9.53 6.83 -7.13
CA LYS A 112 -8.58 6.63 -8.21
C LYS A 112 -7.19 6.31 -7.65
N ALA A 113 -6.54 5.28 -8.21
CA ALA A 113 -5.18 4.93 -7.79
C ALA A 113 -4.43 4.22 -8.91
N ALA A 114 -3.12 4.21 -8.81
CA ALA A 114 -2.26 3.41 -9.66
C ALA A 114 -2.31 1.94 -9.23
N PHE A 115 -1.98 1.05 -10.16
CA PHE A 115 -1.75 -0.36 -9.84
C PHE A 115 -0.56 -0.88 -10.63
N THR A 116 0.05 -1.96 -10.13
CA THR A 116 1.10 -2.68 -10.86
C THR A 116 0.74 -4.15 -10.91
N ALA A 117 1.02 -4.76 -12.06
CA ALA A 117 0.81 -6.19 -12.31
C ALA A 117 2.10 -6.76 -12.91
N ALA A 118 2.14 -8.06 -13.14
CA ALA A 118 3.36 -8.72 -13.59
C ALA A 118 3.87 -8.17 -14.94
N GLU A 119 2.97 -7.89 -15.87
CA GLU A 119 3.35 -7.50 -17.22
C GLU A 119 2.98 -6.08 -17.60
N GLY A 120 2.45 -5.29 -16.64
CA GLY A 120 2.05 -3.93 -16.94
C GLY A 120 1.64 -3.15 -15.70
N TRP A 121 1.38 -1.86 -15.91
CA TRP A 121 0.88 -1.00 -14.83
C TRP A 121 -0.03 0.08 -15.42
N GLY A 122 -0.89 0.59 -14.56
CA GLY A 122 -1.87 1.55 -15.02
C GLY A 122 -2.60 2.23 -13.86
N SER A 123 -3.82 2.64 -14.11
CA SER A 123 -4.66 3.25 -13.09
C SER A 123 -6.04 2.61 -13.08
N PHE A 124 -6.60 2.52 -11.90
CA PHE A 124 -7.98 2.13 -11.67
C PHE A 124 -8.73 3.31 -11.09
N SER A 125 -9.97 3.52 -11.53
CA SER A 125 -10.86 4.50 -10.91
C SER A 125 -12.26 3.91 -10.80
N GLN A 126 -12.98 4.35 -9.77
CA GLN A 126 -14.41 4.02 -9.64
C GLN A 126 -15.17 5.22 -9.14
N ARG A 127 -16.41 5.28 -9.53
CA ARG A 127 -17.36 6.27 -9.04
C ARG A 127 -18.71 5.59 -8.82
N SER A 128 -19.27 5.77 -7.63
CA SER A 128 -20.54 5.13 -7.30
C SER A 128 -21.53 6.12 -6.70
N SER A 129 -22.81 5.86 -6.97
CA SER A 129 -23.93 6.56 -6.39
C SER A 129 -24.95 5.53 -5.88
N VAL A 130 -26.12 6.00 -5.49
CA VAL A 130 -27.17 5.11 -5.00
C VAL A 130 -27.67 4.16 -6.11
N THR A 131 -27.63 4.63 -7.36
CA THR A 131 -28.22 3.90 -8.48
C THR A 131 -27.24 3.43 -9.53
N GLU A 132 -25.97 3.78 -9.40
CA GLU A 132 -25.05 3.56 -10.50
C GLU A 132 -23.63 3.37 -9.98
N PHE A 133 -22.91 2.43 -10.58
CA PHE A 133 -21.51 2.20 -10.33
C PHE A 133 -20.76 2.20 -11.66
N ASN A 134 -19.73 2.99 -11.75
CA ASN A 134 -18.87 3.07 -12.93
C ASN A 134 -17.42 2.84 -12.49
N ALA A 135 -16.70 1.98 -13.21
CA ALA A 135 -15.29 1.75 -12.96
C ALA A 135 -14.53 1.71 -14.27
N SER A 136 -13.25 2.07 -14.19
CA SER A 136 -12.38 2.09 -15.35
C SER A 136 -11.00 1.59 -14.95
N LEU A 137 -10.44 0.72 -15.79
CA LEU A 137 -9.08 0.23 -15.64
C LEU A 137 -8.33 0.59 -16.92
N LYS A 138 -7.38 1.52 -16.81
CA LYS A 138 -6.60 2.01 -17.94
C LYS A 138 -5.16 1.53 -17.82
N LEU A 139 -4.63 0.95 -18.90
CA LEU A 139 -3.26 0.44 -18.89
C LEU A 139 -2.31 1.49 -19.51
N GLU A 140 -1.33 1.93 -18.72
CA GLU A 140 -0.37 2.95 -19.15
C GLU A 140 0.87 2.32 -19.79
N LYS A 141 1.24 1.11 -19.40
CA LYS A 141 2.38 0.43 -19.97
C LYS A 141 2.22 -1.09 -19.86
N GLY A 142 2.73 -1.79 -20.87
CA GLY A 142 2.73 -3.25 -20.89
C GLY A 142 1.44 -3.82 -21.43
N GLN A 143 1.07 -4.96 -20.90
CA GLN A 143 -0.17 -5.66 -21.26
C GLN A 143 -0.76 -6.30 -20.01
N LEU A 144 -2.04 -6.62 -20.06
CA LEU A 144 -2.74 -7.22 -18.92
C LEU A 144 -3.87 -8.10 -19.46
N GLU A 145 -3.77 -9.40 -19.21
CA GLU A 145 -4.82 -10.34 -19.59
C GLU A 145 -5.69 -10.65 -18.39
N LEU A 146 -6.99 -10.42 -18.51
CA LEU A 146 -7.95 -10.56 -17.41
C LEU A 146 -9.06 -11.53 -17.77
N GLY A 147 -9.39 -12.40 -16.82
CA GLY A 147 -10.55 -13.29 -16.87
C GLY A 147 -11.58 -12.93 -15.81
N GLU A 148 -11.15 -12.25 -14.75
CA GLU A 148 -12.08 -11.88 -13.68
C GLU A 148 -11.65 -10.55 -13.05
N ILE A 149 -12.64 -9.71 -12.74
CA ILE A 149 -12.43 -8.46 -12.02
C ILE A 149 -13.34 -8.47 -10.80
N SER A 150 -12.77 -8.35 -9.61
CA SER A 150 -13.52 -8.29 -8.35
C SER A 150 -13.61 -6.84 -7.89
N LEU A 151 -14.82 -6.36 -7.68
CA LEU A 151 -15.07 -5.00 -7.22
C LEU A 151 -15.98 -5.04 -5.99
N ASN A 152 -15.78 -4.12 -5.07
CA ASN A 152 -16.59 -4.08 -3.86
C ASN A 152 -17.97 -3.47 -4.13
N VAL A 153 -18.72 -4.13 -4.99
CA VAL A 153 -20.14 -3.87 -5.24
C VAL A 153 -20.91 -5.19 -5.18
N TYR A 154 -20.32 -6.16 -4.48
CA TYR A 154 -20.89 -7.51 -4.34
C TYR A 154 -21.05 -8.23 -5.69
N VAL A 155 -20.23 -7.85 -6.69
CA VAL A 155 -20.27 -8.44 -8.03
C VAL A 155 -18.84 -8.74 -8.48
N ASN A 156 -18.70 -9.94 -9.01
CA ASN A 156 -17.46 -10.33 -9.69
C ASN A 156 -17.74 -10.42 -11.19
N UNK A 157 -17.22 -9.62 -11.89
CA UNK A 157 -17.37 -9.66 -13.03
C UNK A 157 -16.60 -10.56 -13.65
N VAL A 158 -16.98 -11.67 -13.86
CA VAL A 158 -16.27 -12.68 -14.65
C VAL A 158 -16.48 -12.37 -16.12
N LEU A 159 -15.38 -12.20 -16.78
CA LEU A 159 -15.44 -11.88 -18.21
C LEU A 159 -15.80 -13.14 -19.01
N LYS A 160 -16.71 -13.00 -19.95
CA LYS A 160 -17.15 -14.12 -20.79
C LYS A 160 -15.95 -14.80 -21.50
N ASN A 161 -15.02 -13.98 -21.95
CA ASN A 161 -13.75 -14.45 -22.49
C ASN A 161 -12.64 -13.64 -21.88
N PRO A 162 -11.47 -14.24 -21.60
CA PRO A 162 -10.34 -13.44 -21.13
C PRO A 162 -10.04 -12.31 -22.11
N THR A 163 -9.82 -11.12 -21.57
CA THR A 163 -9.60 -9.90 -22.34
C THR A 163 -8.15 -9.45 -22.17
N LEU A 164 -7.49 -9.20 -23.27
CA LEU A 164 -6.14 -8.64 -23.27
C LEU A 164 -6.23 -7.13 -23.44
N ILE A 165 -5.77 -6.41 -22.45
CA ILE A 165 -5.70 -4.94 -22.47
C ILE A 165 -4.25 -4.56 -22.77
N LYS A 166 -4.05 -3.67 -23.73
CA LYS A 166 -2.72 -3.22 -24.14
C LYS A 166 -2.49 -1.78 -23.71
N LYS A 167 -1.24 -1.36 -23.80
CA LYS A 167 -0.84 0.02 -23.47
C LYS A 167 -1.77 1.03 -24.15
N GLY A 168 -2.31 1.95 -23.35
CA GLY A 168 -3.19 3.01 -23.83
C GLY A 168 -4.66 2.64 -23.89
N GLU A 169 -4.99 1.35 -23.73
CA GLU A 169 -6.38 0.90 -23.75
C GLU A 169 -7.01 0.99 -22.37
N GLU A 170 -8.32 1.08 -22.36
CA GLU A 170 -9.12 1.24 -21.14
C GLU A 170 -10.30 0.26 -21.18
N LEU A 171 -10.51 -0.43 -20.07
CA LEU A 171 -11.67 -1.28 -19.86
C LEU A 171 -12.63 -0.56 -18.93
N SER A 172 -13.85 -0.32 -19.40
CA SER A 172 -14.90 0.35 -18.62
C SER A 172 -15.94 -0.65 -18.17
N ILE A 173 -16.40 -0.49 -16.95
CA ILE A 173 -17.42 -1.34 -16.31
C ILE A 173 -18.51 -0.43 -15.79
N GLN A 174 -19.75 -0.73 -16.14
CA GLN A 174 -20.91 0.01 -15.65
C GLN A 174 -21.94 -0.98 -15.11
N ILE A 175 -22.46 -0.67 -13.93
CA ILE A 175 -23.54 -1.42 -13.29
C ILE A 175 -24.64 -0.40 -12.96
N ILE A 176 -25.87 -0.69 -13.41
CA ILE A 176 -27.06 0.18 -13.25
C ILE A 176 -28.08 -0.51 -12.37
#